data_23c46eaf0d4d841492da6017e283223b
#
_entry.id   23c46eaf0d4d841492da6017e283223b
#
_cell.length_a   1.000
_cell.length_b   1.000
_cell.length_c   1.000
_cell.angle_alpha   90.00
_cell.angle_beta   90.00
_cell.angle_gamma   90.00
#
_symmetry.space_group_name_H-M   'P 1'
#
loop_
_entity.id
_entity.type
_entity.pdbx_description
1 polymer ?
#
loop_
_entity_poly.entity_id
_entity_poly.type
_entity_poly.pdbx_seq_one_letter_code
_entity_poly.pdbx_strand_id
1 'polypeptide(L)'
;RDSSTSRGLGDVYKRQLEEALRFQPNELFIYPLYVRQGTGITEREPDDVCFRMYRAACKLLQAKGFLQTSMRRFIHHPSTDAEVSCGDEVMLSCGSGGRSYLGDLHYATRYTVCQQCIAREIDEYMATTDFTVARNGFILSAKEQQQRFIIKNLMYYMGIDKAEYTRRFGEPLDRTPLFRQLAEQYWIEETPERIRLTPEGLGYSDYIGQLFITPEIRQLMETYSY
;
A
#
# COMPACT_ATOMS: atom_id res chain seq x y z
N ARG A 1 -29.31 12.67 -18.11
CA ARG A 1 -27.94 13.12 -18.49
C ARG A 1 -27.06 11.91 -18.63
N ASP A 2 -26.54 11.79 -19.76
CA ASP A 2 -25.89 10.78 -20.54
C ASP A 2 -25.04 9.71 -19.84
N SER A 3 -25.48 8.46 -19.99
CA SER A 3 -24.69 7.25 -19.80
C SER A 3 -23.51 7.10 -20.79
N SER A 4 -23.29 8.08 -21.66
CA SER A 4 -22.22 8.10 -22.66
C SER A 4 -20.85 8.48 -22.07
N THR A 5 -20.82 9.32 -21.04
CA THR A 5 -19.58 9.79 -20.41
C THR A 5 -18.85 8.68 -19.65
N SER A 6 -19.57 7.79 -18.98
CA SER A 6 -18.95 6.68 -18.23
C SER A 6 -18.42 5.56 -19.16
N ARG A 7 -19.02 5.37 -20.36
CA ARG A 7 -18.48 4.47 -21.38
C ARG A 7 -17.20 5.01 -22.00
N GLY A 8 -17.14 6.33 -22.25
CA GLY A 8 -15.95 6.98 -22.81
C GLY A 8 -14.74 6.92 -21.90
N LEU A 9 -14.92 7.07 -20.58
CA LEU A 9 -13.82 7.01 -19.59
C LEU A 9 -13.23 5.59 -19.46
N GLY A 10 -14.08 4.58 -19.45
CA GLY A 10 -13.62 3.18 -19.45
C GLY A 10 -12.79 2.84 -20.69
N ASP A 11 -13.17 3.35 -21.85
CA ASP A 11 -12.43 3.16 -23.11
C ASP A 11 -11.12 3.96 -23.16
N VAL A 12 -11.08 5.16 -22.57
CA VAL A 12 -9.87 5.97 -22.46
C VAL A 12 -8.85 5.27 -21.57
N TYR A 13 -9.25 4.81 -20.39
CA TYR A 13 -8.40 4.11 -19.44
C TYR A 13 -7.84 2.79 -20.05
N LYS A 14 -8.68 1.98 -20.67
CA LYS A 14 -8.27 0.76 -21.36
C LYS A 14 -7.24 1.06 -22.46
N ARG A 15 -7.46 2.09 -23.25
CA ARG A 15 -6.54 2.53 -24.29
C ARG A 15 -5.20 3.01 -23.75
N GLN A 16 -5.21 3.76 -22.64
CA GLN A 16 -3.97 4.18 -21.95
C GLN A 16 -3.15 2.98 -21.47
N LEU A 17 -3.83 1.98 -20.89
CA LEU A 17 -3.16 0.76 -20.43
C LEU A 17 -2.63 -0.07 -21.60
N GLU A 18 -3.41 -0.22 -22.68
CA GLU A 18 -2.98 -0.90 -23.90
C GLU A 18 -1.78 -0.20 -24.56
N GLU A 19 -1.75 1.14 -24.54
CA GLU A 19 -0.61 1.92 -25.04
C GLU A 19 0.63 1.70 -24.18
N ALA A 20 0.50 1.72 -22.84
CA ALA A 20 1.60 1.41 -21.93
C ALA A 20 2.18 0.00 -22.18
N LEU A 21 1.33 -0.97 -22.45
CA LEU A 21 1.73 -2.36 -22.73
C LEU A 21 2.54 -2.51 -24.02
N ARG A 22 2.43 -1.58 -24.99
CA ARG A 22 3.26 -1.58 -26.21
C ARG A 22 4.75 -1.42 -25.92
N PHE A 23 5.10 -0.82 -24.79
CA PHE A 23 6.49 -0.70 -24.34
C PHE A 23 7.03 -1.95 -23.64
N GLN A 24 6.23 -3.01 -23.53
CA GLN A 24 6.59 -4.30 -22.92
C GLN A 24 7.20 -4.15 -21.51
N PRO A 25 6.54 -3.41 -20.59
CA PRO A 25 7.06 -3.24 -19.25
C PRO A 25 7.08 -4.58 -18.50
N ASN A 26 8.15 -4.82 -17.72
CA ASN A 26 8.21 -5.99 -16.84
C ASN A 26 7.33 -5.82 -15.60
N GLU A 27 7.03 -4.59 -15.24
CA GLU A 27 6.29 -4.22 -14.05
C GLU A 27 5.40 -3.02 -14.31
N LEU A 28 4.18 -3.06 -13.75
CA LEU A 28 3.21 -1.98 -13.81
C LEU A 28 2.58 -1.73 -12.44
N PHE A 29 2.39 -0.47 -12.11
CA PHE A 29 1.61 -0.04 -10.96
C PHE A 29 0.36 0.71 -11.41
N ILE A 30 -0.79 0.33 -10.85
CA ILE A 30 -2.07 1.01 -11.06
C ILE A 30 -2.48 1.69 -9.76
N TYR A 31 -2.62 3.00 -9.78
CA TYR A 31 -3.05 3.79 -8.63
C TYR A 31 -4.41 4.43 -8.90
N PRO A 32 -5.34 4.40 -7.95
CA PRO A 32 -6.51 5.27 -8.03
C PRO A 32 -6.06 6.73 -7.91
N LEU A 33 -6.80 7.64 -8.55
CA LEU A 33 -6.59 9.07 -8.38
C LEU A 33 -7.03 9.46 -6.96
N TYR A 34 -6.09 9.89 -6.14
CA TYR A 34 -6.38 10.41 -4.81
C TYR A 34 -6.59 11.92 -4.87
N VAL A 35 -7.80 12.36 -4.55
CA VAL A 35 -8.09 13.77 -4.34
C VAL A 35 -7.83 14.12 -2.89
N ARG A 36 -6.96 15.09 -2.64
CA ARG A 36 -6.61 15.55 -1.30
C ARG A 36 -6.70 17.06 -1.22
N GLN A 37 -7.11 17.56 -0.07
CA GLN A 37 -7.11 18.99 0.19
C GLN A 37 -5.69 19.56 0.00
N GLY A 38 -5.58 20.70 -0.66
CA GLY A 38 -4.29 21.35 -0.98
C GLY A 38 -3.64 20.86 -2.28
N THR A 39 -4.23 19.90 -3.00
CA THR A 39 -3.86 19.55 -4.37
C THR A 39 -4.72 20.32 -5.37
N GLY A 40 -4.23 20.52 -6.59
CA GLY A 40 -5.00 21.16 -7.66
C GLY A 40 -6.12 20.32 -8.25
N ILE A 41 -6.31 19.09 -7.74
CA ILE A 41 -7.32 18.14 -8.21
C ILE A 41 -8.47 18.17 -7.21
N THR A 42 -9.65 18.56 -7.67
CA THR A 42 -10.84 18.72 -6.80
C THR A 42 -11.93 17.68 -7.05
N GLU A 43 -11.88 17.01 -8.20
CA GLU A 43 -12.89 16.04 -8.62
C GLU A 43 -12.27 14.71 -9.02
N ARG A 44 -12.97 13.63 -8.74
CA ARG A 44 -12.67 12.30 -9.21
C ARG A 44 -13.97 11.55 -9.53
N GLU A 45 -13.84 10.47 -10.28
CA GLU A 45 -14.96 9.56 -10.51
C GLU A 45 -15.46 8.93 -9.20
N PRO A 46 -16.77 8.59 -9.15
CA PRO A 46 -17.34 7.83 -8.03
C PRO A 46 -16.58 6.52 -7.74
N ASP A 47 -16.57 6.11 -6.50
CA ASP A 47 -15.80 4.93 -6.05
C ASP A 47 -16.18 3.65 -6.80
N ASP A 48 -17.45 3.45 -7.12
CA ASP A 48 -17.93 2.30 -7.88
C ASP A 48 -17.41 2.30 -9.32
N VAL A 49 -17.28 3.49 -9.94
CA VAL A 49 -16.69 3.65 -11.29
C VAL A 49 -15.20 3.34 -11.21
N CYS A 50 -14.49 3.92 -10.26
CA CYS A 50 -13.06 3.66 -10.04
C CYS A 50 -12.79 2.17 -9.81
N PHE A 51 -13.61 1.50 -9.00
CA PHE A 51 -13.46 0.09 -8.71
C PHE A 51 -13.74 -0.79 -9.95
N ARG A 52 -14.77 -0.46 -10.75
CA ARG A 52 -15.03 -1.16 -12.02
C ARG A 52 -13.86 -1.01 -13.00
N MET A 53 -13.29 0.19 -13.12
CA MET A 53 -12.12 0.45 -13.97
C MET A 53 -10.91 -0.37 -13.47
N TYR A 54 -10.65 -0.38 -12.18
CA TYR A 54 -9.61 -1.19 -11.57
C TYR A 54 -9.79 -2.69 -11.88
N ARG A 55 -10.99 -3.23 -11.69
CA ARG A 55 -11.30 -4.65 -12.00
C ARG A 55 -11.10 -4.97 -13.49
N ALA A 56 -11.43 -4.06 -14.37
CA ALA A 56 -11.21 -4.22 -15.82
C ALA A 56 -9.71 -4.24 -16.15
N ALA A 57 -8.92 -3.38 -15.50
CA ALA A 57 -7.47 -3.36 -15.64
C ALA A 57 -6.82 -4.65 -15.12
N CYS A 58 -7.21 -5.14 -13.95
CA CYS A 58 -6.75 -6.42 -13.42
C CYS A 58 -6.96 -7.56 -14.42
N LYS A 59 -8.19 -7.66 -14.97
CA LYS A 59 -8.53 -8.69 -15.98
C LYS A 59 -7.66 -8.56 -17.23
N LEU A 60 -7.47 -7.34 -17.74
CA LEU A 60 -6.65 -7.11 -18.93
C LEU A 60 -5.18 -7.51 -18.67
N LEU A 61 -4.59 -7.10 -17.56
CA LEU A 61 -3.20 -7.42 -17.22
C LEU A 61 -3.00 -8.92 -16.99
N GLN A 62 -3.91 -9.58 -16.28
CA GLN A 62 -3.90 -11.03 -16.10
C GLN A 62 -4.00 -11.77 -17.45
N ALA A 63 -4.88 -11.32 -18.35
CA ALA A 63 -4.99 -11.88 -19.71
C ALA A 63 -3.72 -11.65 -20.56
N LYS A 64 -2.90 -10.65 -20.21
CA LYS A 64 -1.60 -10.38 -20.82
C LYS A 64 -0.42 -11.08 -20.11
N GLY A 65 -0.69 -11.96 -19.14
CA GLY A 65 0.30 -12.78 -18.46
C GLY A 65 0.96 -12.12 -17.26
N PHE A 66 0.44 -10.98 -16.79
CA PHE A 66 0.93 -10.36 -15.56
C PHE A 66 0.38 -11.08 -14.32
N LEU A 67 1.26 -11.33 -13.36
CA LEU A 67 0.91 -11.74 -12.01
C LEU A 67 0.62 -10.50 -11.16
N GLN A 68 -0.53 -10.47 -10.52
CA GLN A 68 -0.86 -9.44 -9.53
C GLN A 68 -0.21 -9.80 -8.18
N THR A 69 0.76 -9.01 -7.72
CA THR A 69 1.47 -9.26 -6.46
C THR A 69 0.95 -8.43 -5.29
N SER A 70 0.27 -7.34 -5.57
CA SER A 70 -0.49 -6.57 -4.57
C SER A 70 -1.70 -5.92 -5.25
N MET A 71 -2.52 -5.20 -4.51
CA MET A 71 -3.64 -4.44 -5.10
C MET A 71 -3.22 -3.64 -6.33
N ARG A 72 -2.03 -3.06 -6.30
CA ARG A 72 -1.58 -2.09 -7.32
C ARG A 72 -0.50 -2.61 -8.25
N ARG A 73 0.25 -3.63 -7.85
CA ARG A 73 1.46 -4.09 -8.53
C ARG A 73 1.22 -5.32 -9.37
N PHE A 74 1.66 -5.27 -10.62
CA PHE A 74 1.56 -6.34 -11.61
C PHE A 74 2.94 -6.57 -12.23
N ILE A 75 3.40 -7.81 -12.27
CA ILE A 75 4.72 -8.20 -12.80
C ILE A 75 4.59 -9.31 -13.82
N HIS A 76 5.45 -9.31 -14.84
CA HIS A 76 5.50 -10.37 -15.85
C HIS A 76 6.21 -11.63 -15.35
N HIS A 77 7.32 -11.44 -14.66
CA HIS A 77 8.13 -12.53 -14.12
C HIS A 77 8.47 -12.22 -12.66
N PRO A 78 8.05 -13.06 -11.71
CA PRO A 78 8.54 -12.96 -10.35
C PRO A 78 10.07 -13.08 -10.39
N SER A 79 10.79 -12.06 -9.93
CA SER A 79 12.22 -12.19 -9.72
C SER A 79 12.46 -13.16 -8.56
N THR A 80 13.53 -13.93 -8.65
CA THR A 80 13.97 -14.77 -7.53
C THR A 80 14.65 -13.94 -6.44
N ASP A 81 14.96 -12.68 -6.74
CA ASP A 81 15.57 -11.76 -5.78
C ASP A 81 14.53 -11.28 -4.78
N ALA A 82 14.93 -11.18 -3.53
CA ALA A 82 14.10 -10.64 -2.46
C ALA A 82 13.59 -9.25 -2.90
N GLU A 83 12.27 -9.13 -3.05
CA GLU A 83 11.66 -7.87 -3.45
C GLU A 83 11.78 -6.86 -2.32
N VAL A 84 12.66 -5.89 -2.50
CA VAL A 84 12.76 -4.73 -1.60
C VAL A 84 11.50 -3.88 -1.79
N SER A 85 10.68 -3.76 -0.77
CA SER A 85 9.51 -2.91 -0.77
C SER A 85 9.70 -1.71 0.15
N CYS A 86 9.02 -0.62 -0.20
CA CYS A 86 8.97 0.56 0.66
C CYS A 86 8.45 0.16 2.06
N GLY A 87 9.27 0.33 3.10
CA GLY A 87 8.91 -0.05 4.45
C GLY A 87 9.37 -1.45 4.87
N ASP A 88 10.42 -2.01 4.25
CA ASP A 88 11.09 -3.17 4.78
C ASP A 88 11.66 -2.89 6.18
N GLU A 89 11.92 -3.94 6.95
CA GLU A 89 12.16 -3.84 8.38
C GLU A 89 13.47 -3.17 8.76
N VAL A 90 14.45 -3.26 7.87
CA VAL A 90 15.71 -2.55 7.98
C VAL A 90 15.92 -1.79 6.68
N MET A 91 15.43 -0.58 6.65
CA MET A 91 15.54 0.29 5.49
C MET A 91 15.96 1.69 5.93
N LEU A 92 17.09 2.15 5.43
CA LEU A 92 17.55 3.52 5.58
C LEU A 92 17.33 4.24 4.26
N SER A 93 16.46 5.23 4.26
CA SER A 93 16.17 6.06 3.09
C SER A 93 16.94 7.37 3.15
N CYS A 94 17.42 7.81 2.01
CA CYS A 94 18.07 9.11 1.82
C CYS A 94 17.12 10.05 1.05
N GLY A 95 17.17 11.34 1.39
CA GLY A 95 16.40 12.37 0.71
C GLY A 95 15.16 12.83 1.48
N SER A 96 14.68 14.02 1.14
CA SER A 96 13.40 14.54 1.65
C SER A 96 12.26 13.63 1.24
N GLY A 97 11.36 13.28 2.16
CA GLY A 97 10.27 12.33 1.96
C GLY A 97 10.66 10.85 2.13
N GLY A 98 11.95 10.56 2.30
CA GLY A 98 12.43 9.21 2.56
C GLY A 98 11.88 8.66 3.89
N ARG A 99 11.47 7.39 3.89
CA ARG A 99 10.97 6.70 5.08
C ARG A 99 11.98 5.64 5.51
N SER A 100 12.41 5.69 6.75
CA SER A 100 13.37 4.73 7.30
C SER A 100 12.73 3.88 8.38
N TYR A 101 13.11 2.62 8.42
CA TYR A 101 12.68 1.64 9.42
C TYR A 101 13.91 0.93 9.96
N LEU A 102 14.16 1.07 11.25
CA LEU A 102 15.29 0.45 11.95
C LEU A 102 14.77 -0.25 13.21
N GLY A 103 14.45 -1.54 13.04
CA GLY A 103 13.83 -2.31 14.13
C GLY A 103 12.44 -1.77 14.50
N ASP A 104 12.32 -1.21 15.69
CA ASP A 104 11.08 -0.58 16.19
C ASP A 104 10.96 0.91 15.83
N LEU A 105 12.03 1.54 15.36
CA LEU A 105 12.00 2.94 14.97
C LEU A 105 11.55 3.13 13.52
N HIS A 106 10.52 3.94 13.32
CA HIS A 106 10.12 4.48 12.04
C HIS A 106 10.30 5.99 12.06
N TYR A 107 11.05 6.54 11.10
CA TYR A 107 11.21 7.98 10.96
C TYR A 107 11.20 8.43 9.49
N ALA A 108 10.81 9.67 9.29
CA ALA A 108 10.74 10.31 7.97
C ALA A 108 10.79 11.84 8.15
N THR A 109 10.86 12.59 7.07
CA THR A 109 10.50 14.02 7.10
C THR A 109 8.99 14.15 7.31
N ARG A 110 8.52 15.33 7.70
CA ARG A 110 7.08 15.56 7.90
C ARG A 110 6.31 15.34 6.60
N TYR A 111 5.15 14.70 6.71
CA TYR A 111 4.30 14.45 5.55
C TYR A 111 3.43 15.66 5.25
N THR A 112 3.46 16.12 4.02
CA THR A 112 2.58 17.18 3.55
C THR A 112 2.25 17.00 2.06
N VAL A 113 1.13 17.55 1.61
CA VAL A 113 0.69 17.59 0.20
C VAL A 113 0.57 19.03 -0.32
N CYS A 114 0.70 20.03 0.55
CA CYS A 114 0.69 21.44 0.19
C CYS A 114 2.00 21.80 -0.51
N GLN A 115 1.93 22.39 -1.71
CA GLN A 115 3.13 22.74 -2.49
C GLN A 115 4.13 23.61 -1.72
N GLN A 116 3.65 24.63 -1.02
CA GLN A 116 4.51 25.51 -0.22
C GLN A 116 5.14 24.78 0.96
N CYS A 117 4.39 23.86 1.59
CA CYS A 117 4.88 23.05 2.69
C CYS A 117 5.92 22.02 2.21
N ILE A 118 5.73 21.44 1.02
CA ILE A 118 6.74 20.56 0.40
C ILE A 118 8.04 21.32 0.14
N ALA A 119 7.95 22.52 -0.43
CA ALA A 119 9.14 23.34 -0.65
C ALA A 119 9.90 23.62 0.64
N ARG A 120 9.18 23.99 1.71
CA ARG A 120 9.79 24.21 3.03
C ARG A 120 10.46 22.94 3.60
N GLU A 121 9.82 21.77 3.49
CA GLU A 121 10.45 20.50 3.92
C GLU A 121 11.73 20.20 3.14
N ILE A 122 11.76 20.50 1.85
CA ILE A 122 12.96 20.33 1.01
C ILE A 122 14.04 21.31 1.47
N ASP A 123 13.71 22.59 1.69
CA ASP A 123 14.65 23.60 2.16
C ASP A 123 15.23 23.25 3.55
N GLU A 124 14.41 22.80 4.48
CA GLU A 124 14.83 22.32 5.80
C GLU A 124 15.74 21.08 5.68
N TYR A 125 15.42 20.14 4.79
CA TYR A 125 16.28 18.99 4.52
C TYR A 125 17.64 19.42 3.96
N MET A 126 17.66 20.34 2.99
CA MET A 126 18.89 20.86 2.39
C MET A 126 19.76 21.65 3.39
N ALA A 127 19.14 22.31 4.35
CA ALA A 127 19.85 23.04 5.42
C ALA A 127 20.33 22.13 6.56
N THR A 128 19.91 20.85 6.60
CA THR A 128 20.30 19.90 7.64
C THR A 128 21.77 19.52 7.47
N THR A 129 22.55 19.68 8.53
CA THR A 129 23.98 19.32 8.57
C THR A 129 24.24 18.08 9.44
N ASP A 130 23.30 17.73 10.33
CA ASP A 130 23.38 16.57 11.21
C ASP A 130 22.20 15.61 10.93
N PHE A 131 22.52 14.47 10.34
CA PHE A 131 21.60 13.38 10.03
C PHE A 131 21.68 12.22 11.04
N THR A 132 22.40 12.40 12.14
CA THR A 132 22.50 11.37 13.20
C THR A 132 21.28 11.34 14.13
N VAL A 133 20.42 12.36 14.04
CA VAL A 133 19.21 12.51 14.87
C VAL A 133 17.95 12.42 14.02
N ALA A 134 17.10 11.45 14.31
CA ALA A 134 15.75 11.37 13.75
C ALA A 134 14.83 12.40 14.45
N ARG A 135 14.41 13.43 13.73
CA ARG A 135 13.60 14.55 14.29
C ARG A 135 12.10 14.28 14.26
N ASN A 136 11.64 13.51 13.30
CA ASN A 136 10.27 13.07 13.18
C ASN A 136 10.26 11.56 13.10
N GLY A 137 9.76 10.91 14.10
CA GLY A 137 9.76 9.47 14.17
C GLY A 137 8.73 8.94 15.15
N PHE A 138 8.59 7.65 15.11
CA PHE A 138 7.69 6.90 15.96
C PHE A 138 8.37 5.59 16.37
N ILE A 139 8.31 5.27 17.66
CA ILE A 139 8.80 4.00 18.20
C ILE A 139 7.59 3.06 18.30
N LEU A 140 7.64 2.00 17.53
CA LEU A 140 6.59 0.99 17.46
C LEU A 140 6.63 0.11 18.72
N SER A 141 5.52 0.02 19.42
CA SER A 141 5.33 -1.01 20.45
C SER A 141 5.37 -2.41 19.84
N ALA A 142 5.52 -3.45 20.66
CA ALA A 142 5.50 -4.83 20.19
C ALA A 142 4.21 -5.15 19.39
N LYS A 143 3.05 -4.67 19.86
CA LYS A 143 1.77 -4.83 19.17
C LYS A 143 1.75 -4.14 17.81
N GLU A 144 2.29 -2.95 17.71
CA GLU A 144 2.35 -2.21 16.44
C GLU A 144 3.31 -2.85 15.44
N GLN A 145 4.41 -3.43 15.92
CA GLN A 145 5.31 -4.23 15.08
C GLN A 145 4.60 -5.47 14.52
N GLN A 146 3.80 -6.18 15.33
CA GLN A 146 2.97 -7.29 14.88
C GLN A 146 1.94 -6.85 13.84
N GLN A 147 1.21 -5.76 14.10
CA GLN A 147 0.23 -5.22 13.16
C GLN A 147 0.88 -4.80 11.84
N ARG A 148 2.03 -4.14 11.93
CA ARG A 148 2.80 -3.76 10.74
C ARG A 148 3.23 -4.98 9.93
N PHE A 149 3.71 -6.04 10.58
CA PHE A 149 4.06 -7.30 9.93
C PHE A 149 2.84 -7.92 9.23
N ILE A 150 1.70 -7.97 9.92
CA ILE A 150 0.43 -8.49 9.35
C ILE A 150 0.06 -7.68 8.10
N ILE A 151 -0.01 -6.35 8.20
CA ILE A 151 -0.39 -5.49 7.08
C ILE A 151 0.55 -5.72 5.89
N LYS A 152 1.86 -5.64 6.10
CA LYS A 152 2.84 -5.80 5.02
C LYS A 152 2.71 -7.13 4.28
N ASN A 153 2.59 -8.22 5.02
CA ASN A 153 2.56 -9.55 4.43
C ASN A 153 1.18 -9.90 3.86
N LEU A 154 0.10 -9.54 4.55
CA LEU A 154 -1.26 -9.84 4.08
C LEU A 154 -1.60 -9.10 2.78
N MET A 155 -1.11 -7.85 2.59
CA MET A 155 -1.34 -7.06 1.38
C MET A 155 -0.50 -7.53 0.18
N TYR A 156 0.36 -8.50 0.37
CA TYR A 156 1.18 -9.12 -0.66
C TYR A 156 0.63 -10.51 -1.01
N TYR A 157 0.68 -10.89 -2.29
CA TYR A 157 0.04 -12.11 -2.80
C TYR A 157 0.48 -13.42 -2.12
N MET A 158 1.72 -13.45 -1.59
CA MET A 158 2.22 -14.61 -0.85
C MET A 158 1.57 -14.76 0.53
N GLY A 159 1.03 -13.68 1.09
CA GLY A 159 0.39 -13.67 2.39
C GLY A 159 1.36 -13.82 3.57
N ILE A 160 0.78 -13.98 4.76
CA ILE A 160 1.50 -14.17 6.02
C ILE A 160 1.97 -15.61 6.12
N ASP A 161 3.27 -15.80 6.29
CA ASP A 161 3.84 -17.08 6.72
C ASP A 161 3.71 -17.21 8.24
N LYS A 162 2.96 -18.24 8.70
CA LYS A 162 2.66 -18.44 10.12
C LYS A 162 3.89 -18.83 10.93
N ALA A 163 4.79 -19.62 10.33
CA ALA A 163 6.03 -20.03 10.99
C ALA A 163 6.98 -18.84 11.18
N GLU A 164 7.09 -17.99 10.15
CA GLU A 164 7.87 -16.76 10.20
C GLU A 164 7.33 -15.78 11.26
N TYR A 165 6.00 -15.61 11.32
CA TYR A 165 5.37 -14.82 12.36
C TYR A 165 5.73 -15.34 13.78
N THR A 166 5.57 -16.64 13.99
CA THR A 166 5.87 -17.29 15.28
C THR A 166 7.36 -17.15 15.65
N ARG A 167 8.25 -17.35 14.66
CA ARG A 167 9.69 -17.21 14.85
C ARG A 167 10.07 -15.81 15.30
N ARG A 168 9.39 -14.81 14.74
CA ARG A 168 9.70 -13.41 14.98
C ARG A 168 9.14 -12.88 16.31
N PHE A 169 7.90 -13.22 16.63
CA PHE A 169 7.19 -12.66 17.78
C PHE A 169 7.10 -13.61 18.98
N GLY A 170 7.56 -14.86 18.84
CA GLY A 170 7.58 -15.84 19.92
C GLY A 170 6.21 -16.45 20.24
N GLU A 171 5.18 -16.09 19.51
CA GLU A 171 3.81 -16.57 19.71
C GLU A 171 3.13 -16.85 18.37
N PRO A 172 2.18 -17.78 18.29
CA PRO A 172 1.45 -18.04 17.08
C PRO A 172 0.59 -16.83 16.69
N LEU A 173 0.36 -16.68 15.38
CA LEU A 173 -0.55 -15.66 14.86
C LEU A 173 -1.95 -15.88 15.43
N ASP A 174 -2.40 -14.95 16.29
CA ASP A 174 -3.72 -15.02 16.89
C ASP A 174 -4.80 -14.77 15.82
N ARG A 175 -5.78 -15.67 15.81
CA ARG A 175 -7.00 -15.53 15.01
C ARG A 175 -7.94 -14.51 15.65
N THR A 176 -7.62 -13.25 15.50
CA THR A 176 -8.49 -12.17 15.95
C THR A 176 -9.88 -12.31 15.31
N PRO A 177 -10.94 -11.75 15.91
CA PRO A 177 -12.26 -11.69 15.29
C PRO A 177 -12.21 -11.13 13.86
N LEU A 178 -11.25 -10.25 13.56
CA LEU A 178 -11.06 -9.65 12.24
C LEU A 178 -10.72 -10.71 11.17
N PHE A 179 -9.81 -11.65 11.43
CA PHE A 179 -9.52 -12.72 10.46
C PHE A 179 -10.74 -13.58 10.16
N ARG A 180 -11.59 -13.82 11.16
CA ARG A 180 -12.86 -14.55 10.94
C ARG A 180 -13.80 -13.76 10.04
N GLN A 181 -13.96 -12.47 10.28
CA GLN A 181 -14.78 -11.59 9.43
C GLN A 181 -14.26 -11.56 7.98
N LEU A 182 -12.94 -11.48 7.79
CA LEU A 182 -12.36 -11.50 6.45
C LEU A 182 -12.58 -12.85 5.75
N ALA A 183 -12.55 -13.96 6.48
CA ALA A 183 -12.83 -15.29 5.95
C ALA A 183 -14.33 -15.46 5.57
N GLU A 184 -15.25 -14.95 6.38
CA GLU A 184 -16.70 -14.93 6.10
C GLU A 184 -17.04 -14.13 4.83
N GLN A 185 -16.26 -13.10 4.52
CA GLN A 185 -16.37 -12.34 3.28
C GLN A 185 -15.64 -12.97 2.09
N TYR A 186 -15.02 -14.15 2.28
CA TYR A 186 -14.16 -14.79 1.25
C TYR A 186 -13.01 -13.89 0.77
N TRP A 187 -12.54 -12.98 1.60
CA TRP A 187 -11.42 -12.09 1.27
C TRP A 187 -10.07 -12.69 1.60
N ILE A 188 -10.03 -13.69 2.47
CA ILE A 188 -8.82 -14.45 2.78
C ILE A 188 -9.04 -15.92 2.56
N GLU A 189 -7.95 -16.62 2.28
CA GLU A 189 -7.84 -18.06 2.34
C GLU A 189 -6.72 -18.45 3.29
N GLU A 190 -6.89 -19.57 3.95
CA GLU A 190 -5.97 -20.06 4.96
C GLU A 190 -5.57 -21.51 4.70
N THR A 191 -4.26 -21.75 4.77
CA THR A 191 -3.66 -23.09 4.80
C THR A 191 -3.00 -23.33 6.16
N PRO A 192 -2.49 -24.55 6.44
CA PRO A 192 -1.69 -24.78 7.64
C PRO A 192 -0.50 -23.82 7.76
N GLU A 193 0.11 -23.42 6.63
CA GLU A 193 1.33 -22.63 6.58
C GLU A 193 1.07 -21.12 6.46
N ARG A 194 -0.01 -20.72 5.78
CA ARG A 194 -0.20 -19.33 5.34
C ARG A 194 -1.62 -18.81 5.50
N ILE A 195 -1.73 -17.48 5.66
CA ILE A 195 -2.97 -16.72 5.45
C ILE A 195 -2.69 -15.70 4.35
N ARG A 196 -3.49 -15.66 3.29
CA ARG A 196 -3.34 -14.71 2.19
C ARG A 196 -4.68 -14.14 1.74
N LEU A 197 -4.64 -12.97 1.11
CA LEU A 197 -5.80 -12.42 0.44
C LEU A 197 -6.15 -13.25 -0.80
N THR A 198 -7.43 -13.45 -1.01
CA THR A 198 -7.93 -13.95 -2.29
C THR A 198 -7.78 -12.87 -3.38
N PRO A 199 -7.93 -13.19 -4.68
CA PRO A 199 -7.96 -12.17 -5.73
C PRO A 199 -9.02 -11.09 -5.49
N GLU A 200 -10.15 -11.45 -4.86
CA GLU A 200 -11.18 -10.49 -4.45
C GLU A 200 -10.68 -9.63 -3.30
N GLY A 201 -10.12 -10.24 -2.25
CA GLY A 201 -9.56 -9.54 -1.10
C GLY A 201 -8.43 -8.58 -1.46
N LEU A 202 -7.58 -8.92 -2.46
CA LEU A 202 -6.56 -8.01 -2.98
C LEU A 202 -7.16 -6.70 -3.51
N GLY A 203 -8.36 -6.75 -4.10
CA GLY A 203 -9.07 -5.55 -4.55
C GLY A 203 -9.52 -4.63 -3.42
N TYR A 204 -9.63 -5.13 -2.19
CA TYR A 204 -10.01 -4.39 -1.00
C TYR A 204 -8.85 -4.12 -0.05
N SER A 205 -7.59 -4.30 -0.49
CA SER A 205 -6.41 -4.19 0.38
C SER A 205 -6.35 -2.88 1.16
N ASP A 206 -6.69 -1.74 0.54
CA ASP A 206 -6.67 -0.44 1.22
C ASP A 206 -7.66 -0.37 2.39
N TYR A 207 -8.83 -0.96 2.23
CA TYR A 207 -9.82 -1.06 3.29
C TYR A 207 -9.37 -2.07 4.36
N ILE A 208 -8.96 -3.26 3.95
CA ILE A 208 -8.53 -4.33 4.86
C ILE A 208 -7.33 -3.88 5.69
N GLY A 209 -6.34 -3.22 5.07
CA GLY A 209 -5.16 -2.72 5.77
C GLY A 209 -5.49 -1.77 6.91
N GLN A 210 -6.48 -0.90 6.72
CA GLN A 210 -6.91 0.05 7.76
C GLN A 210 -7.58 -0.63 8.96
N LEU A 211 -8.17 -1.80 8.79
CA LEU A 211 -8.78 -2.55 9.90
C LEU A 211 -7.73 -3.04 10.91
N PHE A 212 -6.48 -3.20 10.48
CA PHE A 212 -5.37 -3.62 11.34
C PHE A 212 -4.63 -2.46 12.01
N ILE A 213 -4.97 -1.21 11.71
CA ILE A 213 -4.36 -0.04 12.36
C ILE A 213 -4.94 0.09 13.78
N THR A 214 -4.03 0.20 14.78
CA THR A 214 -4.46 0.35 16.17
C THR A 214 -5.20 1.67 16.40
N PRO A 215 -6.09 1.74 17.40
CA PRO A 215 -6.80 2.99 17.72
C PRO A 215 -5.84 4.15 18.02
N GLU A 216 -4.72 3.86 18.68
CA GLU A 216 -3.69 4.84 19.04
C GLU A 216 -3.04 5.45 17.80
N ILE A 217 -2.64 4.61 16.84
CA ILE A 217 -2.08 5.07 15.56
C ILE A 217 -3.15 5.84 14.75
N ARG A 218 -4.38 5.36 14.73
CA ARG A 218 -5.48 6.05 14.04
C ARG A 218 -5.67 7.46 14.62
N GLN A 219 -5.69 7.60 15.93
CA GLN A 219 -5.79 8.90 16.60
C GLN A 219 -4.63 9.83 16.21
N LEU A 220 -3.40 9.31 16.18
CA LEU A 220 -2.23 10.10 15.73
C LEU A 220 -2.36 10.55 14.28
N MET A 221 -2.88 9.70 13.40
CA MET A 221 -3.12 10.05 11.99
C MET A 221 -4.20 11.13 11.84
N GLU A 222 -5.26 11.09 12.65
CA GLU A 222 -6.37 12.05 12.61
C GLU A 222 -5.99 13.41 13.20
N THR A 223 -5.13 13.43 14.22
CA THR A 223 -4.68 14.66 14.88
C THR A 223 -3.43 15.27 14.25
N TYR A 224 -2.83 14.60 13.26
CA TYR A 224 -1.66 15.12 12.58
C TYR A 224 -1.99 16.39 11.80
N SER A 225 -1.28 17.47 12.11
CA SER A 225 -1.30 18.74 11.38
C SER A 225 0.13 19.14 11.00
N TYR A 226 0.27 19.71 9.83
CA TYR A 226 1.56 20.25 9.36
C TYR A 226 1.73 21.70 9.79
#